data_30fb410c1762c933a648c8e2c9718ee0
#
_entry.id   30fb410c1762c933a648c8e2c9718ee0
#
_cell.length_a   1.000
_cell.length_b   1.000
_cell.length_c   1.000
_cell.angle_alpha   90.00
_cell.angle_beta   90.00
_cell.angle_gamma   90.00
#
_symmetry.space_group_name_H-M   'P 1'
#
loop_
_entity.id
_entity.type
_entity.pdbx_description
1 polymer ?
#
loop_
_entity_poly.entity_id
_entity_poly.type
_entity_poly.pdbx_seq_one_letter_code
_entity_poly.pdbx_strand_id
1 'polypeptide(L)'
;MNAGQSLRTLRERKPLVHQITNYVVMNETANATLALGALPVMAHAREEVEEMVALSGALVLNIGTLSPHWVDAMLAAGRAANERGIPVVLDPVGAGATSYRTDTAKRILDEVAVAVLRGNAGEVATLVGVDAEVRGVESIGDTGDPAELARSAARQLGVVASVTGAIDHVSDGERVVSIANGHPLLASITGTGCMSSAITGCFLAVADSPLDGAVEALVAFGVAGEDAAREAKGPGSFHVALYDALAALDPETLDGRARIS
;
A
#
# COMPACT_ATOMS: atom_id res chain seq x y z
N MET A 1 -10.35 13.09 -7.44
CA MET A 1 -10.28 11.62 -7.51
C MET A 1 -10.94 11.15 -8.78
N ASN A 2 -10.23 10.42 -9.62
CA ASN A 2 -10.70 9.87 -10.89
C ASN A 2 -9.88 8.58 -11.18
N ALA A 3 -10.26 7.49 -10.53
CA ALA A 3 -9.54 6.21 -10.60
C ALA A 3 -9.43 5.67 -12.03
N GLY A 4 -10.45 5.88 -12.85
CA GLY A 4 -10.45 5.49 -14.25
C GLY A 4 -9.40 6.25 -15.06
N GLN A 5 -9.30 7.57 -14.89
CA GLN A 5 -8.30 8.37 -15.59
C GLN A 5 -6.88 8.03 -15.13
N SER A 6 -6.68 7.84 -13.82
CA SER A 6 -5.38 7.44 -13.27
C SER A 6 -4.96 6.06 -13.77
N LEU A 7 -5.88 5.09 -13.84
CA LEU A 7 -5.60 3.76 -14.41
C LEU A 7 -5.23 3.85 -15.90
N ARG A 8 -5.89 4.70 -16.68
CA ARG A 8 -5.54 4.94 -18.08
C ARG A 8 -4.12 5.51 -18.20
N THR A 9 -3.84 6.56 -17.44
CA THR A 9 -2.52 7.20 -17.41
C THR A 9 -1.42 6.24 -16.99
N LEU A 10 -1.69 5.39 -15.98
CA LEU A 10 -0.78 4.36 -15.50
C LEU A 10 -0.44 3.36 -16.62
N ARG A 11 -1.44 2.85 -17.34
CA ARG A 11 -1.25 1.90 -18.44
C ARG A 11 -0.53 2.50 -19.65
N GLU A 12 -0.74 3.79 -19.91
CA GLU A 12 -0.05 4.53 -20.98
C GLU A 12 1.42 4.80 -20.61
N ARG A 13 1.69 5.29 -19.38
CA ARG A 13 3.03 5.66 -18.94
C ARG A 13 3.87 4.50 -18.47
N LYS A 14 3.25 3.42 -17.98
CA LYS A 14 3.91 2.23 -17.42
C LYS A 14 5.02 2.60 -16.43
N PRO A 15 4.71 3.33 -15.34
CA PRO A 15 5.73 3.78 -14.41
C PRO A 15 6.46 2.59 -13.80
N LEU A 16 7.78 2.74 -13.59
CA LEU A 16 8.56 1.80 -12.80
C LEU A 16 8.25 2.04 -11.32
N VAL A 17 7.87 1.00 -10.60
CA VAL A 17 7.62 1.03 -9.15
C VAL A 17 8.70 0.21 -8.46
N HIS A 18 9.57 0.89 -7.73
CA HIS A 18 10.63 0.24 -6.95
C HIS A 18 10.03 -0.27 -5.63
N GLN A 19 10.18 -1.56 -5.37
CA GLN A 19 9.61 -2.23 -4.20
C GLN A 19 10.72 -2.91 -3.40
N ILE A 20 11.08 -2.34 -2.26
CA ILE A 20 11.88 -3.02 -1.25
C ILE A 20 10.88 -3.68 -0.30
N THR A 21 10.49 -4.89 -0.66
CA THR A 21 9.39 -5.63 0.00
C THR A 21 9.89 -6.91 0.67
N ASN A 22 8.99 -7.64 1.29
CA ASN A 22 9.31 -8.84 2.04
C ASN A 22 9.35 -10.10 1.14
N TYR A 23 10.12 -11.11 1.58
CA TYR A 23 10.37 -12.36 0.82
C TYR A 23 9.09 -13.15 0.51
N VAL A 24 8.07 -13.05 1.39
CA VAL A 24 6.83 -13.83 1.25
C VAL A 24 6.04 -13.39 0.03
N VAL A 25 6.14 -12.10 -0.36
CA VAL A 25 5.23 -11.48 -1.32
C VAL A 25 5.92 -10.83 -2.52
N MET A 26 7.24 -10.99 -2.69
CA MET A 26 7.96 -10.41 -3.84
C MET A 26 7.34 -10.78 -5.17
N ASN A 27 7.03 -12.05 -5.37
CA ASN A 27 6.40 -12.53 -6.60
C ASN A 27 4.97 -11.99 -6.73
N GLU A 28 4.22 -11.99 -5.63
CA GLU A 28 2.83 -11.57 -5.57
C GLU A 28 2.66 -10.08 -5.94
N THR A 29 3.49 -9.22 -5.32
CA THR A 29 3.44 -7.79 -5.57
C THR A 29 3.96 -7.42 -6.96
N ALA A 30 4.96 -8.16 -7.48
CA ALA A 30 5.44 -7.99 -8.84
C ALA A 30 4.33 -8.32 -9.85
N ASN A 31 3.67 -9.47 -9.71
CA ASN A 31 2.60 -9.87 -10.61
C ASN A 31 1.38 -8.95 -10.53
N ALA A 32 0.99 -8.48 -9.32
CA ALA A 32 -0.09 -7.51 -9.16
C ALA A 32 0.24 -6.17 -9.87
N THR A 33 1.48 -5.69 -9.74
CA THR A 33 1.96 -4.47 -10.43
C THR A 33 1.92 -4.64 -11.96
N LEU A 34 2.41 -5.78 -12.47
CA LEU A 34 2.37 -6.08 -13.91
C LEU A 34 0.95 -6.23 -14.44
N ALA A 35 0.08 -6.94 -13.72
CA ALA A 35 -1.31 -7.14 -14.10
C ALA A 35 -2.06 -5.81 -14.18
N LEU A 36 -1.81 -4.87 -13.27
CA LEU A 36 -2.40 -3.54 -13.31
C LEU A 36 -1.92 -2.71 -14.51
N GLY A 37 -0.68 -2.95 -14.99
CA GLY A 37 -0.11 -2.27 -16.16
C GLY A 37 1.13 -1.40 -15.87
N ALA A 38 1.66 -1.43 -14.64
CA ALA A 38 2.92 -0.78 -14.26
C ALA A 38 4.11 -1.78 -14.35
N LEU A 39 5.32 -1.29 -14.09
CA LEU A 39 6.55 -2.11 -14.14
C LEU A 39 7.13 -2.25 -12.72
N PRO A 40 7.28 -3.46 -12.16
CA PRO A 40 7.89 -3.66 -10.86
C PRO A 40 9.42 -3.82 -10.96
N VAL A 41 10.13 -3.37 -9.94
CA VAL A 41 11.53 -3.74 -9.69
C VAL A 41 11.76 -3.98 -8.20
N MET A 42 12.40 -5.11 -7.83
CA MET A 42 12.68 -5.51 -6.46
C MET A 42 14.20 -5.41 -6.15
N ALA A 43 14.79 -4.26 -6.43
CA ALA A 43 16.18 -3.99 -6.08
C ALA A 43 16.29 -3.65 -4.59
N HIS A 44 17.12 -4.39 -3.84
CA HIS A 44 17.29 -4.21 -2.40
C HIS A 44 18.76 -4.19 -1.96
N ALA A 45 19.69 -4.39 -2.89
CA ALA A 45 21.10 -4.27 -2.58
C ALA A 45 21.48 -2.80 -2.34
N ARG A 46 22.19 -2.54 -1.21
CA ARG A 46 22.57 -1.17 -0.80
C ARG A 46 23.33 -0.43 -1.91
N GLU A 47 24.05 -1.18 -2.72
CA GLU A 47 24.91 -0.70 -3.81
C GLU A 47 24.14 -0.12 -4.99
N GLU A 48 22.86 -0.54 -5.19
CA GLU A 48 22.07 -0.14 -6.38
C GLU A 48 20.80 0.64 -6.07
N VAL A 49 20.31 0.63 -4.80
CA VAL A 49 18.97 1.18 -4.48
C VAL A 49 18.79 2.65 -4.83
N GLU A 50 19.85 3.46 -4.71
CA GLU A 50 19.82 4.90 -5.03
C GLU A 50 19.71 5.15 -6.55
N GLU A 51 20.42 4.34 -7.35
CA GLU A 51 20.34 4.40 -8.81
C GLU A 51 18.98 3.88 -9.29
N MET A 52 18.47 2.79 -8.70
CA MET A 52 17.19 2.19 -9.07
C MET A 52 16.02 3.12 -8.74
N VAL A 53 16.04 3.76 -7.58
CA VAL A 53 14.99 4.72 -7.21
C VAL A 53 14.96 5.91 -8.15
N ALA A 54 16.12 6.37 -8.65
CA ALA A 54 16.21 7.49 -9.58
C ALA A 54 15.50 7.24 -10.93
N LEU A 55 15.27 5.98 -11.29
CA LEU A 55 14.54 5.56 -12.49
C LEU A 55 13.05 5.33 -12.25
N SER A 56 12.61 5.40 -10.98
CA SER A 56 11.28 4.97 -10.57
C SER A 56 10.30 6.13 -10.42
N GLY A 57 9.01 5.87 -10.65
CA GLY A 57 7.92 6.83 -10.42
C GLY A 57 7.40 6.79 -8.98
N ALA A 58 7.66 5.71 -8.22
CA ALA A 58 7.32 5.56 -6.81
C ALA A 58 8.22 4.53 -6.13
N LEU A 59 8.36 4.65 -4.80
CA LEU A 59 9.04 3.69 -3.93
C LEU A 59 8.07 3.09 -2.93
N VAL A 60 8.10 1.76 -2.78
CA VAL A 60 7.33 1.02 -1.76
C VAL A 60 8.29 0.35 -0.79
N LEU A 61 8.16 0.68 0.49
CA LEU A 61 8.92 0.10 1.60
C LEU A 61 8.01 -0.78 2.44
N ASN A 62 8.28 -2.08 2.49
CA ASN A 62 7.49 -3.06 3.24
C ASN A 62 8.37 -3.85 4.18
N ILE A 63 8.10 -3.76 5.48
CA ILE A 63 8.94 -4.32 6.55
C ILE A 63 8.57 -5.74 6.98
N GLY A 64 7.90 -6.53 6.13
CA GLY A 64 7.38 -7.85 6.50
C GLY A 64 8.41 -8.90 6.88
N THR A 65 9.63 -8.84 6.34
CA THR A 65 10.76 -9.73 6.67
C THR A 65 12.04 -8.93 6.80
N LEU A 66 12.27 -8.37 7.98
CA LEU A 66 13.39 -7.45 8.24
C LEU A 66 14.73 -8.15 8.43
N SER A 67 15.79 -7.48 7.97
CA SER A 67 17.18 -7.70 8.37
C SER A 67 17.90 -6.34 8.41
N PRO A 68 19.01 -6.19 9.14
CA PRO A 68 19.69 -4.89 9.28
C PRO A 68 20.08 -4.27 7.93
N HIS A 69 20.69 -5.03 7.03
CA HIS A 69 21.10 -4.54 5.70
C HIS A 69 19.90 -4.19 4.81
N TRP A 70 18.74 -4.83 5.01
CA TRP A 70 17.50 -4.48 4.32
C TRP A 70 16.96 -3.13 4.79
N VAL A 71 16.99 -2.90 6.09
CA VAL A 71 16.61 -1.59 6.68
C VAL A 71 17.52 -0.48 6.19
N ASP A 72 18.85 -0.71 6.16
CA ASP A 72 19.82 0.26 5.64
C ASP A 72 19.56 0.59 4.15
N ALA A 73 19.20 -0.40 3.35
CA ALA A 73 18.80 -0.20 1.94
C ALA A 73 17.50 0.61 1.82
N MET A 74 16.49 0.31 2.65
CA MET A 74 15.22 1.06 2.69
C MET A 74 15.44 2.54 3.02
N LEU A 75 16.25 2.83 4.02
CA LEU A 75 16.55 4.21 4.42
C LEU A 75 17.33 4.98 3.33
N ALA A 76 18.29 4.31 2.69
CA ALA A 76 19.04 4.90 1.60
C ALA A 76 18.14 5.21 0.39
N ALA A 77 17.32 4.22 -0.03
CA ALA A 77 16.35 4.41 -1.12
C ALA A 77 15.31 5.50 -0.78
N GLY A 78 14.81 5.51 0.45
CA GLY A 78 13.84 6.50 0.92
C GLY A 78 14.37 7.93 0.86
N ARG A 79 15.59 8.17 1.37
CA ARG A 79 16.25 9.49 1.27
C ARG A 79 16.50 9.89 -0.18
N ALA A 80 16.99 8.97 -1.01
CA ALA A 80 17.22 9.23 -2.42
C ALA A 80 15.91 9.52 -3.18
N ALA A 81 14.79 8.90 -2.80
CA ALA A 81 13.46 9.20 -3.32
C ALA A 81 13.03 10.62 -2.94
N ASN A 82 13.20 11.00 -1.67
CA ASN A 82 12.85 12.35 -1.20
C ASN A 82 13.63 13.46 -1.91
N GLU A 83 14.94 13.28 -2.11
CA GLU A 83 15.79 14.23 -2.85
C GLU A 83 15.29 14.47 -4.28
N ARG A 84 14.57 13.52 -4.87
CA ARG A 84 14.05 13.54 -6.24
C ARG A 84 12.56 13.83 -6.32
N GLY A 85 11.89 14.04 -5.18
CA GLY A 85 10.44 14.22 -5.12
C GLY A 85 9.64 12.98 -5.54
N ILE A 86 10.24 11.79 -5.44
CA ILE A 86 9.58 10.52 -5.74
C ILE A 86 8.76 10.10 -4.52
N PRO A 87 7.45 9.82 -4.66
CA PRO A 87 6.60 9.47 -3.54
C PRO A 87 6.96 8.11 -2.95
N VAL A 88 6.89 8.03 -1.60
CA VAL A 88 7.20 6.82 -0.83
C VAL A 88 5.96 6.29 -0.15
N VAL A 89 5.66 4.99 -0.33
CA VAL A 89 4.67 4.23 0.45
C VAL A 89 5.42 3.46 1.54
N LEU A 90 4.94 3.54 2.78
CA LEU A 90 5.38 2.67 3.87
C LEU A 90 4.26 1.70 4.26
N ASP A 91 4.59 0.41 4.22
CA ASP A 91 3.76 -0.69 4.73
C ASP A 91 4.42 -1.27 5.98
N PRO A 92 3.95 -0.91 7.20
CA PRO A 92 4.60 -1.25 8.46
C PRO A 92 4.21 -2.64 8.96
N VAL A 93 4.26 -3.66 8.10
CA VAL A 93 3.79 -5.02 8.36
C VAL A 93 4.25 -5.54 9.71
N GLY A 94 3.29 -5.78 10.60
CA GLY A 94 3.53 -6.34 11.93
C GLY A 94 4.13 -5.36 12.94
N ALA A 95 4.05 -4.04 12.71
CA ALA A 95 4.29 -3.05 13.75
C ALA A 95 3.37 -3.34 14.95
N GLY A 96 3.93 -3.33 16.16
CA GLY A 96 3.25 -3.79 17.39
C GLY A 96 3.52 -5.25 17.76
N ALA A 97 3.86 -6.12 16.82
CA ALA A 97 4.17 -7.52 17.13
C ALA A 97 5.56 -7.71 17.76
N THR A 98 6.54 -6.91 17.38
CA THR A 98 7.88 -6.89 17.98
C THR A 98 8.43 -5.46 18.05
N SER A 99 9.31 -5.20 19.03
CA SER A 99 9.99 -3.90 19.13
C SER A 99 10.78 -3.59 17.85
N TYR A 100 11.50 -4.57 17.30
CA TYR A 100 12.30 -4.37 16.09
C TYR A 100 11.47 -3.88 14.89
N ARG A 101 10.26 -4.41 14.68
CA ARG A 101 9.34 -3.93 13.61
C ARG A 101 8.84 -2.52 13.90
N THR A 102 8.38 -2.30 15.12
CA THR A 102 7.86 -0.99 15.54
C THR A 102 8.93 0.10 15.45
N ASP A 103 10.13 -0.17 15.97
CA ASP A 103 11.25 0.78 15.97
C ASP A 103 11.74 1.05 14.55
N THR A 104 11.76 0.02 13.68
CA THR A 104 12.12 0.20 12.26
C THR A 104 11.08 1.06 11.53
N ALA A 105 9.79 0.81 11.72
CA ALA A 105 8.75 1.63 11.09
C ALA A 105 8.82 3.09 11.54
N LYS A 106 9.01 3.34 12.84
CA LYS A 106 9.21 4.68 13.40
C LYS A 106 10.47 5.33 12.82
N ARG A 107 11.59 4.60 12.77
CA ARG A 107 12.85 5.10 12.19
C ARG A 107 12.68 5.50 10.72
N ILE A 108 11.93 4.72 9.94
CA ILE A 108 11.66 5.09 8.53
C ILE A 108 10.82 6.38 8.48
N LEU A 109 9.78 6.51 9.31
CA LEU A 109 8.96 7.73 9.38
C LEU A 109 9.76 8.96 9.84
N ASP A 110 10.76 8.78 10.70
CA ASP A 110 11.62 9.87 11.18
C ASP A 110 12.67 10.31 10.14
N GLU A 111 13.18 9.39 9.33
CA GLU A 111 14.31 9.64 8.41
C GLU A 111 13.88 9.83 6.95
N VAL A 112 12.64 9.45 6.59
CA VAL A 112 12.10 9.46 5.23
C VAL A 112 10.75 10.19 5.21
N ALA A 113 10.60 11.17 4.34
CA ALA A 113 9.31 11.79 4.09
C ALA A 113 8.41 10.78 3.34
N VAL A 114 7.55 10.09 4.09
CA VAL A 114 6.60 9.11 3.59
C VAL A 114 5.36 9.84 3.06
N ALA A 115 4.97 9.57 1.82
CA ALA A 115 3.77 10.15 1.23
C ALA A 115 2.49 9.45 1.72
N VAL A 116 2.52 8.11 1.78
CA VAL A 116 1.40 7.29 2.26
C VAL A 116 1.90 6.24 3.23
N LEU A 117 1.35 6.24 4.45
CA LEU A 117 1.44 5.15 5.40
C LEU A 117 0.20 4.26 5.21
N ARG A 118 0.38 3.01 4.83
CA ARG A 118 -0.72 2.04 4.63
C ARG A 118 -0.55 0.84 5.55
N GLY A 119 -1.50 0.61 6.44
CA GLY A 119 -1.49 -0.51 7.37
C GLY A 119 -2.89 -0.89 7.85
N ASN A 120 -3.02 -2.00 8.59
CA ASN A 120 -4.24 -2.28 9.32
C ASN A 120 -4.37 -1.37 10.56
N ALA A 121 -5.55 -1.36 11.19
CA ALA A 121 -5.81 -0.49 12.33
C ALA A 121 -4.82 -0.68 13.50
N GLY A 122 -4.42 -1.93 13.80
CA GLY A 122 -3.45 -2.21 14.87
C GLY A 122 -2.03 -1.72 14.58
N GLU A 123 -1.57 -1.88 13.34
CA GLU A 123 -0.26 -1.39 12.91
C GLU A 123 -0.21 0.14 12.99
N VAL A 124 -1.23 0.82 12.48
CA VAL A 124 -1.29 2.29 12.50
C VAL A 124 -1.45 2.81 13.92
N ALA A 125 -2.34 2.22 14.74
CA ALA A 125 -2.53 2.60 16.15
C ALA A 125 -1.22 2.51 16.95
N THR A 126 -0.45 1.44 16.75
CA THR A 126 0.87 1.27 17.39
C THR A 126 1.83 2.41 17.05
N LEU A 127 1.85 2.88 15.82
CA LEU A 127 2.77 3.94 15.40
C LEU A 127 2.41 5.31 15.97
N VAL A 128 1.14 5.56 16.26
CA VAL A 128 0.68 6.79 16.90
C VAL A 128 0.56 6.70 18.43
N GLY A 129 1.01 5.58 19.02
CA GLY A 129 1.06 5.42 20.48
C GLY A 129 -0.28 5.09 21.11
N VAL A 130 -1.26 4.59 20.35
CA VAL A 130 -2.50 4.00 20.87
C VAL A 130 -2.20 2.53 21.20
N ASP A 131 -2.51 2.11 22.44
CA ASP A 131 -2.33 0.71 22.85
C ASP A 131 -3.27 -0.19 22.06
N ALA A 132 -2.70 -0.97 21.14
CA ALA A 132 -3.41 -1.97 20.36
C ALA A 132 -2.66 -3.30 20.46
N GLU A 133 -3.40 -4.40 20.69
CA GLU A 133 -2.81 -5.74 20.67
C GLU A 133 -2.72 -6.23 19.21
N VAL A 134 -1.51 -6.45 18.71
CA VAL A 134 -1.25 -6.99 17.37
C VAL A 134 -0.74 -8.42 17.50
N ARG A 135 -1.43 -9.38 16.89
CA ARG A 135 -0.99 -10.79 16.81
C ARG A 135 -0.65 -11.16 15.36
N GLY A 136 0.65 -11.30 15.10
CA GLY A 136 1.14 -11.57 13.76
C GLY A 136 0.93 -10.38 12.82
N VAL A 137 0.08 -10.53 11.81
CA VAL A 137 -0.29 -9.48 10.83
C VAL A 137 -1.74 -9.01 10.98
N GLU A 138 -2.46 -9.49 12.03
CA GLU A 138 -3.84 -9.12 12.31
C GLU A 138 -3.89 -8.28 13.60
N SER A 139 -4.71 -7.24 13.61
CA SER A 139 -5.00 -6.48 14.83
C SER A 139 -6.10 -7.16 15.65
N ILE A 140 -5.86 -7.33 16.95
CA ILE A 140 -6.83 -7.84 17.92
C ILE A 140 -6.95 -6.80 19.03
N GLY A 141 -8.14 -6.23 19.19
CA GLY A 141 -8.41 -5.22 20.21
C GLY A 141 -9.27 -4.07 19.69
N ASP A 142 -9.71 -3.23 20.60
CA ASP A 142 -10.47 -2.03 20.27
C ASP A 142 -9.48 -0.89 19.92
N THR A 143 -9.37 -0.59 18.64
CA THR A 143 -8.56 0.52 18.12
C THR A 143 -9.36 1.81 17.99
N GLY A 144 -10.62 1.82 18.45
CA GLY A 144 -11.56 2.92 18.26
C GLY A 144 -12.12 3.01 16.85
N ASP A 145 -12.60 4.19 16.47
CA ASP A 145 -13.10 4.46 15.12
C ASP A 145 -11.94 4.51 14.11
N PRO A 146 -11.88 3.59 13.11
CA PRO A 146 -10.80 3.58 12.13
C PRO A 146 -10.71 4.85 11.28
N ALA A 147 -11.82 5.56 11.08
CA ALA A 147 -11.82 6.83 10.35
C ALA A 147 -11.11 7.94 11.16
N GLU A 148 -11.37 7.99 12.48
CA GLU A 148 -10.68 8.93 13.36
C GLU A 148 -9.22 8.54 13.59
N LEU A 149 -8.91 7.23 13.62
CA LEU A 149 -7.53 6.75 13.64
C LEU A 149 -6.75 7.20 12.39
N ALA A 150 -7.34 7.08 11.20
CA ALA A 150 -6.72 7.54 9.96
C ALA A 150 -6.44 9.05 10.01
N ARG A 151 -7.42 9.86 10.47
CA ARG A 151 -7.25 11.31 10.61
C ARG A 151 -6.16 11.68 11.63
N SER A 152 -6.19 11.06 12.79
CA SER A 152 -5.21 11.30 13.85
C SER A 152 -3.81 10.92 13.43
N ALA A 153 -3.64 9.75 12.80
CA ALA A 153 -2.36 9.29 12.29
C ALA A 153 -1.79 10.24 11.22
N ALA A 154 -2.62 10.68 10.29
CA ALA A 154 -2.21 11.62 9.26
C ALA A 154 -1.70 12.94 9.86
N ARG A 155 -2.41 13.49 10.85
CA ARG A 155 -2.00 14.73 11.55
C ARG A 155 -0.72 14.56 12.35
N GLN A 156 -0.61 13.46 13.10
CA GLN A 156 0.51 13.24 14.01
C GLN A 156 1.81 12.93 13.25
N LEU A 157 1.72 12.17 12.16
CA LEU A 157 2.87 11.71 11.39
C LEU A 157 3.18 12.57 10.16
N GLY A 158 2.28 13.50 9.78
CA GLY A 158 2.46 14.35 8.61
C GLY A 158 2.41 13.61 7.27
N VAL A 159 1.63 12.52 7.20
CA VAL A 159 1.50 11.64 6.03
C VAL A 159 0.03 11.54 5.59
N VAL A 160 -0.24 10.99 4.41
CA VAL A 160 -1.55 10.40 4.14
C VAL A 160 -1.61 9.04 4.83
N ALA A 161 -2.56 8.85 5.73
CA ALA A 161 -2.76 7.59 6.44
C ALA A 161 -3.89 6.78 5.79
N SER A 162 -3.58 5.55 5.40
CA SER A 162 -4.51 4.58 4.83
C SER A 162 -4.68 3.41 5.80
N VAL A 163 -5.77 3.43 6.57
CA VAL A 163 -6.13 2.40 7.53
C VAL A 163 -7.07 1.41 6.86
N THR A 164 -6.61 0.17 6.67
CA THR A 164 -7.35 -0.83 5.91
C THR A 164 -8.11 -1.80 6.82
N GLY A 165 -9.28 -2.23 6.35
CA GLY A 165 -10.19 -3.13 7.06
C GLY A 165 -11.34 -3.62 6.19
N ALA A 166 -12.50 -3.90 6.79
CA ALA A 166 -13.72 -4.22 6.05
C ALA A 166 -14.24 -2.99 5.27
N ILE A 167 -14.00 -1.80 5.80
CA ILE A 167 -14.08 -0.51 5.13
C ILE A 167 -12.71 0.12 5.32
N ASP A 168 -12.12 0.59 4.23
CA ASP A 168 -10.84 1.29 4.27
C ASP A 168 -11.05 2.78 4.50
N HIS A 169 -10.17 3.42 5.27
CA HIS A 169 -10.24 4.85 5.57
C HIS A 169 -8.91 5.52 5.23
N VAL A 170 -8.96 6.54 4.37
CA VAL A 170 -7.79 7.32 3.96
C VAL A 170 -7.95 8.76 4.40
N SER A 171 -6.92 9.33 5.01
CA SER A 171 -6.96 10.72 5.47
C SER A 171 -5.64 11.46 5.20
N ASP A 172 -5.74 12.74 4.87
CA ASP A 172 -4.65 13.72 4.82
C ASP A 172 -4.54 14.54 6.11
N GLY A 173 -5.33 14.20 7.14
CA GLY A 173 -5.44 14.94 8.41
C GLY A 173 -6.60 15.93 8.44
N GLU A 174 -7.10 16.38 7.30
CA GLU A 174 -8.26 17.27 7.18
C GLU A 174 -9.50 16.48 6.75
N ARG A 175 -9.40 15.80 5.62
CA ARG A 175 -10.45 14.98 5.04
C ARG A 175 -10.26 13.52 5.43
N VAL A 176 -11.36 12.80 5.57
CA VAL A 176 -11.39 11.33 5.60
C VAL A 176 -12.24 10.84 4.45
N VAL A 177 -11.74 9.88 3.73
CA VAL A 177 -12.45 9.20 2.64
C VAL A 177 -12.58 7.73 3.04
N SER A 178 -13.81 7.24 3.05
CA SER A 178 -14.11 5.83 3.35
C SER A 178 -14.38 5.08 2.06
N ILE A 179 -13.77 3.91 1.89
CA ILE A 179 -13.88 3.07 0.69
C ILE A 179 -14.45 1.71 1.11
N ALA A 180 -15.62 1.34 0.57
CA ALA A 180 -16.30 0.10 0.87
C ALA A 180 -16.15 -0.97 -0.24
N ASN A 181 -15.25 -0.76 -1.19
CA ASN A 181 -14.91 -1.76 -2.20
C ASN A 181 -14.05 -2.88 -1.61
N GLY A 182 -14.24 -4.08 -2.08
CA GLY A 182 -13.49 -5.26 -1.67
C GLY A 182 -14.37 -6.47 -1.42
N HIS A 183 -13.72 -7.59 -1.11
CA HIS A 183 -14.39 -8.86 -0.83
C HIS A 183 -13.68 -9.62 0.31
N PRO A 184 -14.40 -10.35 1.19
CA PRO A 184 -13.79 -11.10 2.30
C PRO A 184 -12.71 -12.11 1.90
N LEU A 185 -12.74 -12.65 0.69
CA LEU A 185 -11.70 -13.54 0.17
C LEU A 185 -10.31 -12.88 0.08
N LEU A 186 -10.22 -11.54 0.05
CA LEU A 186 -8.94 -10.84 0.15
C LEU A 186 -8.20 -11.19 1.45
N ALA A 187 -8.90 -11.42 2.55
CA ALA A 187 -8.30 -11.86 3.82
C ALA A 187 -7.95 -13.35 3.85
N SER A 188 -8.35 -14.14 2.85
CA SER A 188 -8.12 -15.59 2.83
C SER A 188 -6.84 -16.04 2.13
N ILE A 189 -6.12 -15.11 1.50
CA ILE A 189 -4.81 -15.35 0.87
C ILE A 189 -3.77 -14.38 1.44
N THR A 190 -2.55 -14.88 1.65
CA THR A 190 -1.47 -14.04 2.16
C THR A 190 -1.02 -13.02 1.12
N GLY A 191 -0.57 -11.84 1.57
CA GLY A 191 0.05 -10.85 0.70
C GLY A 191 -0.89 -9.84 0.05
N THR A 192 -2.21 -9.96 0.18
CA THR A 192 -3.17 -8.98 -0.38
C THR A 192 -2.96 -7.57 0.19
N GLY A 193 -2.64 -7.44 1.46
CA GLY A 193 -2.23 -6.17 2.05
C GLY A 193 -1.00 -5.60 1.35
N CYS A 194 0.05 -6.39 1.18
CA CYS A 194 1.28 -5.97 0.50
C CYS A 194 1.04 -5.67 -1.00
N MET A 195 0.14 -6.43 -1.67
CA MET A 195 -0.30 -6.11 -3.04
C MET A 195 -0.99 -4.75 -3.08
N SER A 196 -1.88 -4.45 -2.12
CA SER A 196 -2.55 -3.15 -2.01
C SER A 196 -1.54 -2.01 -1.84
N SER A 197 -0.47 -2.20 -1.05
CA SER A 197 0.61 -1.23 -0.91
C SER A 197 1.39 -1.04 -2.22
N ALA A 198 1.65 -2.12 -2.97
CA ALA A 198 2.27 -2.05 -4.29
C ALA A 198 1.39 -1.30 -5.31
N ILE A 199 0.08 -1.59 -5.32
CA ILE A 199 -0.92 -0.89 -6.15
C ILE A 199 -1.00 0.59 -5.76
N THR A 200 -0.93 0.91 -4.46
CA THR A 200 -0.83 2.31 -3.98
C THR A 200 0.38 3.01 -4.60
N GLY A 201 1.54 2.37 -4.61
CA GLY A 201 2.73 2.90 -5.30
C GLY A 201 2.51 3.15 -6.80
N CYS A 202 1.79 2.24 -7.48
CA CYS A 202 1.46 2.39 -8.90
C CYS A 202 0.60 3.66 -9.15
N PHE A 203 -0.44 3.88 -8.35
CA PHE A 203 -1.30 5.05 -8.48
C PHE A 203 -0.58 6.34 -8.08
N LEU A 204 0.24 6.33 -7.01
CA LEU A 204 1.02 7.50 -6.61
C LEU A 204 1.96 8.00 -7.71
N ALA A 205 2.48 7.11 -8.54
CA ALA A 205 3.35 7.50 -9.66
C ALA A 205 2.63 8.34 -10.74
N VAL A 206 1.31 8.43 -10.71
CA VAL A 206 0.50 9.11 -11.74
C VAL A 206 -0.60 10.02 -11.17
N ALA A 207 -0.90 9.94 -9.88
CA ALA A 207 -1.96 10.71 -9.23
C ALA A 207 -1.56 12.18 -9.00
N ASP A 208 -2.57 13.05 -8.89
CA ASP A 208 -2.39 14.48 -8.64
C ASP A 208 -2.00 14.79 -7.18
N SER A 209 -2.38 13.91 -6.24
CA SER A 209 -2.05 14.04 -4.82
C SER A 209 -1.88 12.66 -4.15
N PRO A 210 -1.13 12.58 -3.01
CA PRO A 210 -1.02 11.33 -2.27
C PRO A 210 -2.38 10.78 -1.78
N LEU A 211 -3.32 11.66 -1.40
CA LEU A 211 -4.66 11.26 -0.98
C LEU A 211 -5.41 10.61 -2.15
N ASP A 212 -5.42 11.25 -3.33
CA ASP A 212 -6.09 10.71 -4.50
C ASP A 212 -5.49 9.35 -4.89
N GLY A 213 -4.16 9.25 -4.96
CA GLY A 213 -3.48 8.00 -5.31
C GLY A 213 -3.79 6.86 -4.35
N ALA A 214 -3.85 7.12 -3.04
CA ALA A 214 -4.20 6.10 -2.04
C ALA A 214 -5.67 5.64 -2.17
N VAL A 215 -6.62 6.58 -2.35
CA VAL A 215 -8.04 6.25 -2.52
C VAL A 215 -8.28 5.48 -3.83
N GLU A 216 -7.74 5.96 -4.94
CA GLU A 216 -7.89 5.35 -6.26
C GLU A 216 -7.31 3.94 -6.32
N ALA A 217 -6.19 3.71 -5.63
CA ALA A 217 -5.57 2.39 -5.49
C ALA A 217 -6.49 1.41 -4.74
N LEU A 218 -7.11 1.83 -3.64
CA LEU A 218 -8.03 1.00 -2.87
C LEU A 218 -9.31 0.70 -3.64
N VAL A 219 -9.86 1.67 -4.38
CA VAL A 219 -11.00 1.45 -5.27
C VAL A 219 -10.64 0.42 -6.32
N ALA A 220 -9.54 0.58 -7.05
CA ALA A 220 -9.12 -0.33 -8.10
C ALA A 220 -8.87 -1.75 -7.56
N PHE A 221 -8.14 -1.88 -6.44
CA PHE A 221 -7.86 -3.17 -5.83
C PHE A 221 -9.11 -3.84 -5.26
N GLY A 222 -9.99 -3.07 -4.62
CA GLY A 222 -11.26 -3.57 -4.10
C GLY A 222 -12.20 -4.06 -5.20
N VAL A 223 -12.35 -3.30 -6.29
CA VAL A 223 -13.14 -3.68 -7.48
C VAL A 223 -12.58 -4.95 -8.12
N ALA A 224 -11.25 -5.07 -8.27
CA ALA A 224 -10.62 -6.29 -8.77
C ALA A 224 -10.88 -7.49 -7.84
N GLY A 225 -10.85 -7.28 -6.53
CA GLY A 225 -11.19 -8.31 -5.54
C GLY A 225 -12.64 -8.78 -5.65
N GLU A 226 -13.59 -7.88 -5.91
CA GLU A 226 -15.00 -8.21 -6.14
C GLU A 226 -15.18 -9.04 -7.42
N ASP A 227 -14.48 -8.68 -8.51
CA ASP A 227 -14.56 -9.42 -9.78
C ASP A 227 -13.92 -10.80 -9.66
N ALA A 228 -12.74 -10.88 -9.06
CA ALA A 228 -12.07 -12.15 -8.78
C ALA A 228 -12.93 -13.10 -7.96
N ALA A 229 -13.70 -12.59 -6.99
CA ALA A 229 -14.55 -13.39 -6.13
C ALA A 229 -15.72 -14.04 -6.88
N ARG A 230 -16.21 -13.42 -7.96
CA ARG A 230 -17.30 -13.99 -8.80
C ARG A 230 -16.84 -15.24 -9.54
N GLU A 231 -15.58 -15.30 -9.93
CA GLU A 231 -14.98 -16.41 -10.68
C GLU A 231 -14.36 -17.48 -9.76
N ALA A 232 -14.12 -17.16 -8.49
CA ALA A 232 -13.40 -18.01 -7.56
C ALA A 232 -14.25 -19.14 -6.98
N LYS A 233 -13.65 -20.35 -6.86
CA LYS A 233 -14.22 -21.48 -6.13
C LYS A 233 -13.63 -21.63 -4.71
N GLY A 234 -12.59 -20.85 -4.39
CA GLY A 234 -11.87 -20.89 -3.11
C GLY A 234 -10.59 -20.04 -3.18
N PRO A 235 -9.77 -20.02 -2.10
CA PRO A 235 -8.60 -19.14 -2.02
C PRO A 235 -7.61 -19.29 -3.17
N GLY A 236 -7.33 -20.51 -3.64
CA GLY A 236 -6.37 -20.74 -4.72
C GLY A 236 -6.85 -20.17 -6.07
N SER A 237 -8.10 -20.44 -6.46
CA SER A 237 -8.68 -19.87 -7.69
C SER A 237 -8.91 -18.36 -7.55
N PHE A 238 -9.24 -17.87 -6.36
CA PHE A 238 -9.32 -16.43 -6.09
C PHE A 238 -7.98 -15.73 -6.31
N HIS A 239 -6.88 -16.31 -5.84
CA HIS A 239 -5.54 -15.76 -6.02
C HIS A 239 -5.20 -15.57 -7.50
N VAL A 240 -5.45 -16.59 -8.33
CA VAL A 240 -5.24 -16.49 -9.79
C VAL A 240 -6.18 -15.46 -10.42
N ALA A 241 -7.47 -15.54 -10.10
CA ALA A 241 -8.49 -14.64 -10.63
C ALA A 241 -8.24 -13.16 -10.27
N LEU A 242 -7.55 -12.88 -9.15
CA LEU A 242 -7.22 -11.51 -8.75
C LEU A 242 -6.26 -10.83 -9.74
N TYR A 243 -5.28 -11.54 -10.27
CA TYR A 243 -4.40 -11.01 -11.32
C TYR A 243 -5.16 -10.77 -12.62
N ASP A 244 -6.01 -11.71 -13.01
CA ASP A 244 -6.84 -11.56 -14.20
C ASP A 244 -7.81 -10.38 -14.06
N ALA A 245 -8.41 -10.20 -12.88
CA ALA A 245 -9.30 -9.08 -12.59
C ALA A 245 -8.56 -7.73 -12.60
N LEU A 246 -7.33 -7.65 -12.04
CA LEU A 246 -6.50 -6.44 -12.11
C LEU A 246 -6.18 -6.06 -13.55
N ALA A 247 -5.85 -7.05 -14.39
CA ALA A 247 -5.56 -6.82 -15.80
C ALA A 247 -6.81 -6.39 -16.60
N ALA A 248 -7.98 -6.92 -16.23
CA ALA A 248 -9.26 -6.66 -16.87
C ALA A 248 -9.98 -5.40 -16.36
N LEU A 249 -9.47 -4.69 -15.35
CA LEU A 249 -10.08 -3.44 -14.88
C LEU A 249 -10.32 -2.49 -16.06
N ASP A 250 -11.55 -2.00 -16.17
CA ASP A 250 -11.94 -1.08 -17.24
C ASP A 250 -11.95 0.36 -16.72
N PRO A 251 -11.07 1.23 -17.25
CA PRO A 251 -11.02 2.65 -16.86
C PRO A 251 -12.34 3.40 -17.05
N GLU A 252 -13.16 3.01 -18.04
CA GLU A 252 -14.44 3.69 -18.34
C GLU A 252 -15.50 3.43 -17.27
N THR A 253 -15.45 2.27 -16.60
CA THR A 253 -16.46 1.84 -15.64
C THR A 253 -15.99 1.93 -14.19
N LEU A 254 -14.67 2.07 -13.95
CA LEU A 254 -14.10 1.98 -12.62
C LEU A 254 -14.67 3.03 -11.64
N ASP A 255 -14.80 4.29 -12.09
CA ASP A 255 -15.33 5.37 -11.23
C ASP A 255 -16.81 5.13 -10.85
N GLY A 256 -17.61 4.56 -11.75
CA GLY A 256 -19.01 4.19 -11.49
C GLY A 256 -19.18 3.03 -10.49
N ARG A 257 -18.09 2.30 -10.23
CA ARG A 257 -18.06 1.18 -9.28
C ARG A 257 -17.46 1.56 -7.92
N ALA A 258 -16.91 2.75 -7.80
CA ALA A 258 -16.36 3.26 -6.56
C ALA A 258 -17.44 3.42 -5.49
N ARG A 259 -17.24 2.83 -4.33
CA ARG A 259 -18.09 3.00 -3.14
C ARG A 259 -17.37 3.84 -2.10
N ILE A 260 -17.46 5.15 -2.31
CA ILE A 260 -16.77 6.18 -1.53
C ILE A 260 -17.79 7.01 -0.73
N SER A 261 -17.46 7.32 0.54
CA SER A 261 -18.23 8.21 1.39
C SER A 261 -17.34 9.12 2.24
#